data_604dc1e33fe5dbd59d1c27c8b33c5c71
#
_entry.id   604dc1e33fe5dbd59d1c27c8b33c5c71
#
_cell.length_a   1.000
_cell.length_b   1.000
_cell.length_c   1.000
_cell.angle_alpha   90.00
_cell.angle_beta   90.00
_cell.angle_gamma   90.00
#
_symmetry.space_group_name_H-M   'P 1'
#
loop_
_entity.id
_entity.type
_entity.pdbx_description
1 polymer ?
#
loop_
_entity_poly.entity_id
_entity_poly.type
_entity_poly.pdbx_seq_one_letter_code
_entity_poly.pdbx_strand_id
1 'polypeptide(L)'
;NLNTVLIANRNVTEEKEREIEQDKNLRNALAAAEHANRAKTAFLNNMSHDIRTPMNAIIGFTALATTHIGSTELVLDYLKKIQTSGQHLLSLINDVLDMSRIESGSVRIEYTTVHLPDILHDLRTIIQGSVYSKQQDLYIDTQDVFHEDIIIDKLRLTQVLLNIISNAVKFTPVGGMINIRVSEKPCRREGYTTVIFSVKDNGIGMSPEFCKQVFDSFSREHTVTENGIGGTGLGMAITKNIVDMMGGTIQVESEVGRGTEFIVILECETSGVTVKREPIPELKGARALVVDDDAETCMSVSKMLREIEMTADWTTSGKEAVLRAREAYEQNQEFKVYIIDWLMPDMNGIETVRRIRMVVGPESPIIILTAYDWSDVEQEAREAGVTAFVSKPLFLSELREVLMSPEQRELIQNENQKIQAASQTSYAGKKVLLVEDNELNRE
;
A
#
# COMPACT_ATOMS: atom_id res chain seq x y z
N ASN A 1 -18.85 44.42 61.02
CA ASN A 1 -18.28 43.19 60.60
C ASN A 1 -18.10 43.12 59.07
N LEU A 2 -17.27 44.07 58.56
CA LEU A 2 -16.95 44.10 57.12
C LEU A 2 -16.28 42.81 56.62
N ASN A 3 -15.44 42.15 57.40
CA ASN A 3 -14.77 40.90 57.03
C ASN A 3 -15.74 39.72 56.84
N THR A 4 -16.82 39.66 57.62
CA THR A 4 -17.84 38.58 57.48
C THR A 4 -18.66 38.77 56.21
N VAL A 5 -18.98 40.01 55.81
CA VAL A 5 -19.68 40.35 54.59
C VAL A 5 -18.81 40.11 53.35
N LEU A 6 -17.51 40.41 53.42
CA LEU A 6 -16.56 40.15 52.34
C LEU A 6 -16.34 38.65 52.10
N ILE A 7 -16.25 37.83 53.14
CA ILE A 7 -16.11 36.36 53.06
C ILE A 7 -17.41 35.75 52.49
N ALA A 8 -18.58 36.21 52.96
CA ALA A 8 -19.88 35.75 52.44
C ALA A 8 -20.06 36.11 50.97
N ASN A 9 -19.73 37.32 50.51
CA ASN A 9 -19.79 37.72 49.09
C ASN A 9 -18.79 36.92 48.23
N ARG A 10 -17.58 36.63 48.72
CA ARG A 10 -16.60 35.84 47.98
C ARG A 10 -17.07 34.40 47.79
N ASN A 11 -17.64 33.77 48.84
CA ASN A 11 -18.20 32.43 48.75
C ASN A 11 -19.39 32.34 47.77
N VAL A 12 -20.28 33.34 47.78
CA VAL A 12 -21.43 33.41 46.88
C VAL A 12 -20.97 33.60 45.40
N THR A 13 -19.91 34.37 45.19
CA THR A 13 -19.34 34.57 43.83
C THR A 13 -18.69 33.29 43.29
N GLU A 14 -17.89 32.60 44.13
CA GLU A 14 -17.25 31.32 43.78
C GLU A 14 -18.30 30.20 43.52
N GLU A 15 -19.37 30.18 44.29
CA GLU A 15 -20.48 29.21 44.10
C GLU A 15 -21.22 29.48 42.81
N LYS A 16 -21.47 30.72 42.46
CA LYS A 16 -22.14 31.13 41.24
C LYS A 16 -21.28 30.93 39.99
N GLU A 17 -19.96 31.12 40.08
CA GLU A 17 -19.00 30.82 39.02
C GLU A 17 -18.96 29.30 38.74
N ARG A 18 -18.95 28.47 39.79
CA ARG A 18 -19.03 27.00 39.66
C ARG A 18 -20.34 26.56 39.03
N GLU A 19 -21.46 27.17 39.40
CA GLU A 19 -22.77 26.84 38.83
C GLU A 19 -22.84 27.19 37.31
N ILE A 20 -22.29 28.35 36.92
CA ILE A 20 -22.19 28.79 35.51
C ILE A 20 -21.27 27.83 34.73
N GLU A 21 -20.16 27.44 35.30
CA GLU A 21 -19.22 26.50 34.64
C GLU A 21 -19.83 25.10 34.53
N GLN A 22 -20.56 24.63 35.53
CA GLN A 22 -21.32 23.35 35.44
C GLN A 22 -22.42 23.40 34.39
N ASP A 23 -23.21 24.48 34.31
CA ASP A 23 -24.25 24.65 33.29
C ASP A 23 -23.63 24.69 31.90
N LYS A 24 -22.52 25.37 31.70
CA LYS A 24 -21.77 25.40 30.44
C LYS A 24 -21.27 24.01 30.03
N ASN A 25 -20.69 23.27 30.97
CA ASN A 25 -20.21 21.92 30.73
C ASN A 25 -21.36 20.97 30.42
N LEU A 26 -22.49 21.09 31.12
CA LEU A 26 -23.69 20.30 30.87
C LEU A 26 -24.27 20.60 29.46
N ARG A 27 -24.37 21.87 29.09
CA ARG A 27 -24.82 22.25 27.74
C ARG A 27 -23.90 21.72 26.65
N ASN A 28 -22.58 21.80 26.86
CA ASN A 28 -21.61 21.24 25.92
C ASN A 28 -21.73 19.72 25.79
N ALA A 29 -21.91 19.02 26.93
CA ALA A 29 -22.11 17.58 26.94
C ALA A 29 -23.43 17.17 26.26
N LEU A 30 -24.50 17.94 26.49
CA LEU A 30 -25.80 17.70 25.86
C LEU A 30 -25.71 17.91 24.35
N ALA A 31 -25.09 19.02 23.91
CA ALA A 31 -24.89 19.31 22.49
C ALA A 31 -24.05 18.22 21.79
N ALA A 32 -23.00 17.76 22.44
CA ALA A 32 -22.18 16.65 21.94
C ALA A 32 -22.98 15.34 21.84
N ALA A 33 -23.78 15.02 22.86
CA ALA A 33 -24.64 13.83 22.87
C ALA A 33 -25.73 13.90 21.78
N GLU A 34 -26.36 15.06 21.60
CA GLU A 34 -27.36 15.26 20.52
C GLU A 34 -26.71 15.15 19.14
N HIS A 35 -25.50 15.71 18.94
CA HIS A 35 -24.75 15.58 17.69
C HIS A 35 -24.43 14.12 17.40
N ALA A 36 -23.92 13.38 18.38
CA ALA A 36 -23.63 11.95 18.26
C ALA A 36 -24.89 11.13 17.93
N ASN A 37 -26.03 11.44 18.57
CA ASN A 37 -27.30 10.73 18.31
C ASN A 37 -27.87 11.02 16.92
N ARG A 38 -27.75 12.27 16.43
CA ARG A 38 -28.12 12.63 15.05
C ARG A 38 -27.23 11.92 14.03
N ALA A 39 -25.93 11.87 14.26
CA ALA A 39 -24.98 11.13 13.41
C ALA A 39 -25.35 9.64 13.38
N LYS A 40 -25.65 9.02 14.54
CA LYS A 40 -26.08 7.62 14.64
C LYS A 40 -27.38 7.34 13.89
N THR A 41 -28.35 8.25 13.96
CA THR A 41 -29.64 8.10 13.26
C THR A 41 -29.45 8.23 11.74
N ALA A 42 -28.66 9.22 11.29
CA ALA A 42 -28.29 9.37 9.89
C ALA A 42 -27.54 8.13 9.37
N PHE A 43 -26.65 7.57 10.17
CA PHE A 43 -25.96 6.29 9.91
C PHE A 43 -26.92 5.15 9.59
N LEU A 44 -27.87 4.86 10.52
CA LEU A 44 -28.80 3.75 10.33
C LEU A 44 -29.66 3.94 9.08
N ASN A 45 -30.08 5.17 8.78
CA ASN A 45 -30.87 5.47 7.59
C ASN A 45 -30.07 5.28 6.30
N ASN A 46 -28.83 5.77 6.25
CA ASN A 46 -27.94 5.63 5.09
C ASN A 46 -27.59 4.15 4.87
N MET A 47 -27.26 3.42 5.94
CA MET A 47 -26.97 1.98 5.87
C MET A 47 -28.15 1.18 5.36
N SER A 48 -29.37 1.48 5.84
CA SER A 48 -30.59 0.82 5.35
C SER A 48 -30.79 1.02 3.85
N HIS A 49 -30.50 2.22 3.34
CA HIS A 49 -30.58 2.53 1.91
C HIS A 49 -29.48 1.78 1.13
N ASP A 50 -28.22 1.85 1.60
CA ASP A 50 -27.06 1.30 0.90
C ASP A 50 -27.06 -0.25 0.89
N ILE A 51 -27.64 -0.90 1.91
CA ILE A 51 -27.90 -2.34 1.93
C ILE A 51 -29.06 -2.71 0.99
N ARG A 52 -30.14 -1.92 0.96
CA ARG A 52 -31.31 -2.20 0.14
C ARG A 52 -31.04 -2.18 -1.35
N THR A 53 -30.16 -1.28 -1.82
CA THR A 53 -29.84 -1.12 -3.24
C THR A 53 -29.23 -2.38 -3.86
N PRO A 54 -28.12 -2.95 -3.37
CA PRO A 54 -27.56 -4.19 -3.90
C PRO A 54 -28.47 -5.39 -3.67
N MET A 55 -29.23 -5.43 -2.56
CA MET A 55 -30.19 -6.50 -2.32
C MET A 55 -31.32 -6.51 -3.36
N ASN A 56 -31.87 -5.34 -3.69
CA ASN A 56 -32.90 -5.22 -4.74
C ASN A 56 -32.32 -5.56 -6.12
N ALA A 57 -31.05 -5.22 -6.39
CA ALA A 57 -30.36 -5.61 -7.62
C ALA A 57 -30.22 -7.14 -7.72
N ILE A 58 -29.80 -7.82 -6.65
CA ILE A 58 -29.72 -9.29 -6.61
C ILE A 58 -31.08 -9.90 -6.90
N ILE A 59 -32.13 -9.47 -6.21
CA ILE A 59 -33.50 -9.97 -6.39
C ILE A 59 -33.99 -9.72 -7.83
N GLY A 60 -33.79 -8.50 -8.35
CA GLY A 60 -34.22 -8.11 -9.70
C GLY A 60 -33.51 -8.90 -10.80
N PHE A 61 -32.16 -9.02 -10.73
CA PHE A 61 -31.40 -9.78 -11.71
C PHE A 61 -31.67 -11.29 -11.62
N THR A 62 -31.96 -11.82 -10.43
CA THR A 62 -32.39 -13.21 -10.28
C THR A 62 -33.74 -13.45 -10.98
N ALA A 63 -34.72 -12.56 -10.82
CA ALA A 63 -35.99 -12.65 -11.53
C ALA A 63 -35.82 -12.53 -13.04
N LEU A 64 -34.97 -11.63 -13.53
CA LEU A 64 -34.64 -11.49 -14.96
C LEU A 64 -33.94 -12.74 -15.51
N ALA A 65 -32.97 -13.30 -14.78
CA ALA A 65 -32.31 -14.54 -15.19
C ALA A 65 -33.30 -15.71 -15.34
N THR A 66 -34.27 -15.83 -14.43
CA THR A 66 -35.31 -16.88 -14.52
C THR A 66 -36.24 -16.69 -15.71
N THR A 67 -36.56 -15.46 -16.10
CA THR A 67 -37.41 -15.20 -17.29
C THR A 67 -36.66 -15.37 -18.61
N HIS A 68 -35.33 -15.30 -18.63
CA HIS A 68 -34.49 -15.37 -19.83
C HIS A 68 -33.64 -16.64 -19.90
N ILE A 69 -34.06 -17.73 -19.27
CA ILE A 69 -33.32 -19.01 -19.23
C ILE A 69 -32.92 -19.51 -20.64
N GLY A 70 -33.70 -19.19 -21.69
CA GLY A 70 -33.38 -19.55 -23.06
C GLY A 70 -32.21 -18.78 -23.71
N SER A 71 -31.70 -17.73 -23.06
CA SER A 71 -30.57 -16.93 -23.57
C SER A 71 -29.37 -17.02 -22.60
N THR A 72 -28.42 -17.89 -22.93
CA THR A 72 -27.22 -18.11 -22.12
C THR A 72 -26.43 -16.82 -21.87
N GLU A 73 -26.33 -15.95 -22.87
CA GLU A 73 -25.59 -14.68 -22.78
C GLU A 73 -26.22 -13.72 -21.77
N LEU A 74 -27.54 -13.54 -21.82
CA LEU A 74 -28.28 -12.69 -20.87
C LEU A 74 -28.21 -13.26 -19.45
N VAL A 75 -28.35 -14.57 -19.31
CA VAL A 75 -28.26 -15.23 -18.00
C VAL A 75 -26.86 -15.02 -17.39
N LEU A 76 -25.79 -15.19 -18.17
CA LEU A 76 -24.42 -14.95 -17.71
C LEU A 76 -24.19 -13.48 -17.30
N ASP A 77 -24.74 -12.52 -18.04
CA ASP A 77 -24.68 -11.10 -17.67
C ASP A 77 -25.40 -10.82 -16.35
N TYR A 78 -26.62 -11.38 -16.17
CA TYR A 78 -27.35 -11.23 -14.91
C TYR A 78 -26.64 -11.89 -13.73
N LEU A 79 -26.04 -13.07 -13.91
CA LEU A 79 -25.26 -13.74 -12.86
C LEU A 79 -24.04 -12.92 -12.46
N LYS A 80 -23.32 -12.32 -13.40
CA LYS A 80 -22.20 -11.39 -13.10
C LYS A 80 -22.68 -10.19 -12.28
N LYS A 81 -23.83 -9.61 -12.64
CA LYS A 81 -24.43 -8.48 -11.89
C LYS A 81 -24.86 -8.88 -10.48
N ILE A 82 -25.41 -10.09 -10.32
CA ILE A 82 -25.74 -10.66 -9.00
C ILE A 82 -24.48 -10.82 -8.16
N GLN A 83 -23.43 -11.42 -8.72
CA GLN A 83 -22.16 -11.61 -8.04
C GLN A 83 -21.53 -10.28 -7.60
N THR A 84 -21.48 -9.29 -8.48
CA THR A 84 -20.96 -7.95 -8.18
C THR A 84 -21.78 -7.29 -7.05
N SER A 85 -23.12 -7.39 -7.09
CA SER A 85 -24.00 -6.83 -6.08
C SER A 85 -23.84 -7.55 -4.73
N GLY A 86 -23.65 -8.87 -4.75
CA GLY A 86 -23.38 -9.68 -3.56
C GLY A 86 -22.05 -9.32 -2.90
N GLN A 87 -20.99 -9.18 -3.69
CA GLN A 87 -19.67 -8.73 -3.19
C GLN A 87 -19.75 -7.33 -2.58
N HIS A 88 -20.47 -6.42 -3.22
CA HIS A 88 -20.68 -5.07 -2.68
C HIS A 88 -21.44 -5.10 -1.35
N LEU A 89 -22.50 -5.91 -1.23
CA LEU A 89 -23.24 -6.08 0.01
C LEU A 89 -22.37 -6.65 1.14
N LEU A 90 -21.52 -7.61 0.81
CA LEU A 90 -20.60 -8.22 1.78
C LEU A 90 -19.56 -7.22 2.29
N SER A 91 -19.02 -6.38 1.40
CA SER A 91 -18.13 -5.28 1.79
C SER A 91 -18.82 -4.29 2.74
N LEU A 92 -20.07 -3.88 2.44
CA LEU A 92 -20.87 -3.01 3.31
C LEU A 92 -21.06 -3.59 4.71
N ILE A 93 -21.41 -4.88 4.79
CA ILE A 93 -21.60 -5.56 6.08
C ILE A 93 -20.29 -5.59 6.87
N ASN A 94 -19.17 -5.91 6.22
CA ASN A 94 -17.86 -5.95 6.87
C ASN A 94 -17.44 -4.57 7.37
N ASP A 95 -17.64 -3.49 6.59
CA ASP A 95 -17.36 -2.12 7.02
C ASP A 95 -18.14 -1.74 8.29
N VAL A 96 -19.44 -2.12 8.36
CA VAL A 96 -20.29 -1.87 9.54
C VAL A 96 -19.81 -2.66 10.75
N LEU A 97 -19.45 -3.94 10.56
CA LEU A 97 -18.94 -4.78 11.63
C LEU A 97 -17.58 -4.28 12.14
N ASP A 98 -16.70 -3.86 11.25
CA ASP A 98 -15.41 -3.29 11.63
C ASP A 98 -15.60 -1.97 12.40
N MET A 99 -16.46 -1.07 11.93
CA MET A 99 -16.76 0.17 12.64
C MET A 99 -17.34 -0.10 14.04
N SER A 100 -18.28 -1.04 14.17
CA SER A 100 -18.87 -1.44 15.46
C SER A 100 -17.81 -2.02 16.41
N ARG A 101 -16.88 -2.85 15.91
CA ARG A 101 -15.80 -3.41 16.71
C ARG A 101 -14.81 -2.34 17.16
N ILE A 102 -14.52 -1.37 16.30
CA ILE A 102 -13.65 -0.22 16.61
C ILE A 102 -14.30 0.64 17.70
N GLU A 103 -15.57 1.04 17.54
CA GLU A 103 -16.31 1.86 18.52
C GLU A 103 -16.44 1.18 19.88
N SER A 104 -16.60 -0.14 19.91
CA SER A 104 -16.66 -0.92 21.17
C SER A 104 -15.28 -1.16 21.82
N GLY A 105 -14.17 -0.75 21.17
CA GLY A 105 -12.81 -1.01 21.65
C GLY A 105 -12.43 -2.49 21.63
N SER A 106 -13.16 -3.34 20.89
CA SER A 106 -12.92 -4.78 20.84
C SER A 106 -11.86 -5.21 19.82
N VAL A 107 -11.41 -4.30 18.97
CA VAL A 107 -10.31 -4.56 18.02
C VAL A 107 -8.99 -4.60 18.78
N ARG A 108 -8.23 -5.68 18.61
CA ARG A 108 -6.86 -5.80 19.10
C ARG A 108 -5.92 -5.76 17.90
N ILE A 109 -4.81 -5.05 18.04
CA ILE A 109 -3.73 -5.04 17.05
C ILE A 109 -2.82 -6.22 17.34
N GLU A 110 -2.59 -7.05 16.34
CA GLU A 110 -1.74 -8.26 16.42
C GLU A 110 -0.40 -7.98 15.74
N TYR A 111 0.60 -7.61 16.53
CA TYR A 111 1.93 -7.34 16.03
C TYR A 111 2.67 -8.64 15.70
N THR A 112 3.05 -8.80 14.43
CA THR A 112 3.83 -9.93 13.91
C THR A 112 4.97 -9.41 13.06
N THR A 113 6.03 -10.19 12.91
CA THR A 113 7.08 -9.88 11.94
C THR A 113 6.53 -10.03 10.54
N VAL A 114 6.65 -8.98 9.74
CA VAL A 114 6.12 -8.90 8.38
C VAL A 114 7.21 -8.42 7.45
N HIS A 115 7.32 -9.07 6.31
CA HIS A 115 8.20 -8.70 5.22
C HIS A 115 7.49 -7.69 4.30
N LEU A 116 7.99 -6.46 4.20
CA LEU A 116 7.38 -5.38 3.42
C LEU A 116 7.22 -5.72 1.92
N PRO A 117 8.21 -6.36 1.26
CA PRO A 117 8.08 -6.83 -0.12
C PRO A 117 6.82 -7.67 -0.34
N ASP A 118 6.53 -8.61 0.56
CA ASP A 118 5.35 -9.48 0.45
C ASP A 118 4.05 -8.69 0.48
N ILE A 119 3.96 -7.66 1.35
CA ILE A 119 2.76 -6.80 1.41
C ILE A 119 2.55 -6.07 0.09
N LEU A 120 3.61 -5.48 -0.47
CA LEU A 120 3.50 -4.71 -1.71
C LEU A 120 3.18 -5.60 -2.90
N HIS A 121 3.73 -6.83 -2.92
CA HIS A 121 3.40 -7.83 -3.94
C HIS A 121 1.93 -8.27 -3.85
N ASP A 122 1.44 -8.58 -2.63
CA ASP A 122 0.04 -8.94 -2.37
C ASP A 122 -0.90 -7.82 -2.83
N LEU A 123 -0.60 -6.56 -2.44
CA LEU A 123 -1.38 -5.39 -2.83
C LEU A 123 -1.42 -5.22 -4.35
N ARG A 124 -0.28 -5.30 -5.03
CA ARG A 124 -0.20 -5.22 -6.49
C ARG A 124 -1.08 -6.27 -7.16
N THR A 125 -0.98 -7.52 -6.71
CA THR A 125 -1.76 -8.64 -7.25
C THR A 125 -3.26 -8.39 -7.13
N ILE A 126 -3.71 -7.87 -5.97
CA ILE A 126 -5.13 -7.59 -5.71
C ILE A 126 -5.67 -6.48 -6.61
N ILE A 127 -4.89 -5.40 -6.82
CA ILE A 127 -5.39 -4.20 -7.51
C ILE A 127 -5.17 -4.24 -9.02
N GLN A 128 -4.25 -5.07 -9.53
CA GLN A 128 -3.83 -5.11 -10.93
C GLN A 128 -5.00 -5.27 -11.90
N GLY A 129 -5.96 -6.15 -11.60
CA GLY A 129 -7.15 -6.35 -12.44
C GLY A 129 -8.01 -5.09 -12.59
N SER A 130 -8.17 -4.32 -11.50
CA SER A 130 -8.96 -3.08 -11.51
C SER A 130 -8.24 -1.95 -12.25
N VAL A 131 -6.94 -1.83 -12.07
CA VAL A 131 -6.06 -0.87 -12.75
C VAL A 131 -6.07 -1.14 -14.26
N TYR A 132 -5.88 -2.41 -14.66
CA TYR A 132 -5.89 -2.82 -16.05
C TYR A 132 -7.24 -2.55 -16.74
N SER A 133 -8.35 -2.83 -16.07
CA SER A 133 -9.70 -2.61 -16.63
C SER A 133 -10.00 -1.14 -16.93
N LYS A 134 -9.34 -0.22 -16.21
CA LYS A 134 -9.41 1.23 -16.40
C LYS A 134 -8.25 1.80 -17.22
N GLN A 135 -7.34 0.96 -17.72
CA GLN A 135 -6.15 1.41 -18.47
C GLN A 135 -5.35 2.48 -17.71
N GLN A 136 -5.27 2.35 -16.38
CA GLN A 136 -4.52 3.27 -15.52
C GLN A 136 -3.07 2.81 -15.40
N ASP A 137 -2.16 3.76 -15.21
CA ASP A 137 -0.76 3.48 -14.92
C ASP A 137 -0.56 3.36 -13.40
N LEU A 138 0.03 2.25 -12.95
CA LEU A 138 0.34 1.99 -11.56
C LEU A 138 1.85 1.93 -11.38
N TYR A 139 2.38 2.83 -10.57
CA TYR A 139 3.77 2.83 -10.13
C TYR A 139 3.85 2.48 -8.66
N ILE A 140 4.77 1.60 -8.30
CA ILE A 140 5.07 1.26 -6.91
C ILE A 140 6.57 1.43 -6.73
N ASP A 141 6.97 2.34 -5.83
CA ASP A 141 8.36 2.72 -5.59
C ASP A 141 8.73 2.57 -4.13
N THR A 142 10.01 2.30 -3.88
CA THR A 142 10.60 2.34 -2.53
C THR A 142 11.69 3.40 -2.48
N GLN A 143 11.73 4.14 -1.38
CA GLN A 143 12.75 5.16 -1.16
C GLN A 143 13.41 4.95 0.21
N ASP A 144 14.71 4.68 0.19
CA ASP A 144 15.52 4.55 1.41
C ASP A 144 15.01 3.49 2.40
N VAL A 145 14.35 2.41 1.92
CA VAL A 145 13.87 1.30 2.76
C VAL A 145 15.01 0.34 3.03
N PHE A 146 15.45 0.23 4.28
CA PHE A 146 16.56 -0.62 4.72
C PHE A 146 16.11 -1.70 5.71
N HIS A 147 14.96 -1.53 6.36
CA HIS A 147 14.36 -2.51 7.25
C HIS A 147 13.13 -3.12 6.55
N GLU A 148 13.38 -4.22 5.85
CA GLU A 148 12.32 -4.91 5.10
C GLU A 148 11.42 -5.75 6.01
N ASP A 149 11.98 -6.22 7.15
CA ASP A 149 11.27 -6.96 8.18
C ASP A 149 10.90 -6.02 9.34
N ILE A 150 9.62 -5.72 9.47
CA ILE A 150 9.06 -4.87 10.53
C ILE A 150 8.04 -5.63 11.34
N ILE A 151 7.84 -5.22 12.60
CA ILE A 151 6.82 -5.79 13.47
C ILE A 151 5.58 -4.91 13.41
N ILE A 152 4.52 -5.44 12.79
CA ILE A 152 3.28 -4.73 12.51
C ILE A 152 2.11 -5.71 12.35
N ASP A 153 0.87 -5.22 12.43
CA ASP A 153 -0.31 -6.02 12.08
C ASP A 153 -0.50 -6.04 10.56
N LYS A 154 -0.12 -7.17 9.91
CA LYS A 154 -0.21 -7.34 8.45
C LYS A 154 -1.63 -7.11 7.95
N LEU A 155 -2.63 -7.69 8.61
CA LEU A 155 -4.03 -7.62 8.19
C LEU A 155 -4.54 -6.18 8.19
N ARG A 156 -4.27 -5.45 9.28
CA ARG A 156 -4.72 -4.07 9.43
C ARG A 156 -3.97 -3.12 8.51
N LEU A 157 -2.66 -3.28 8.34
CA LEU A 157 -1.90 -2.50 7.37
C LEU A 157 -2.42 -2.73 5.94
N THR A 158 -2.63 -3.98 5.54
CA THR A 158 -3.18 -4.32 4.22
C THR A 158 -4.56 -3.70 4.03
N GLN A 159 -5.43 -3.73 5.05
CA GLN A 159 -6.75 -3.10 5.03
C GLN A 159 -6.67 -1.58 4.82
N VAL A 160 -5.78 -0.89 5.55
CA VAL A 160 -5.51 0.55 5.41
C VAL A 160 -5.09 0.88 3.98
N LEU A 161 -4.09 0.18 3.47
CA LEU A 161 -3.54 0.45 2.13
C LEU A 161 -4.56 0.12 1.03
N LEU A 162 -5.29 -1.00 1.11
CA LEU A 162 -6.33 -1.35 0.14
C LEU A 162 -7.47 -0.32 0.12
N ASN A 163 -7.89 0.21 1.26
CA ASN A 163 -8.91 1.25 1.31
C ASN A 163 -8.46 2.53 0.58
N ILE A 164 -7.21 2.95 0.79
CA ILE A 164 -6.66 4.13 0.13
C ILE A 164 -6.47 3.88 -1.37
N ILE A 165 -5.84 2.77 -1.74
CA ILE A 165 -5.55 2.43 -3.14
C ILE A 165 -6.83 2.22 -3.94
N SER A 166 -7.84 1.53 -3.39
CA SER A 166 -9.12 1.33 -4.06
C SER A 166 -9.85 2.66 -4.32
N ASN A 167 -9.72 3.64 -3.42
CA ASN A 167 -10.21 4.99 -3.64
C ASN A 167 -9.42 5.69 -4.77
N ALA A 168 -8.09 5.60 -4.79
CA ALA A 168 -7.27 6.12 -5.87
C ALA A 168 -7.69 5.53 -7.23
N VAL A 169 -7.79 4.20 -7.35
CA VAL A 169 -8.27 3.50 -8.57
C VAL A 169 -9.67 3.96 -8.95
N LYS A 170 -10.56 4.16 -7.98
CA LYS A 170 -11.95 4.53 -8.20
C LYS A 170 -12.10 5.94 -8.75
N PHE A 171 -11.38 6.91 -8.19
CA PHE A 171 -11.53 8.34 -8.49
C PHE A 171 -10.55 8.85 -9.56
N THR A 172 -9.60 8.04 -9.98
CA THR A 172 -8.74 8.31 -11.13
C THR A 172 -9.47 7.94 -12.42
N PRO A 173 -9.47 8.81 -13.45
CA PRO A 173 -10.09 8.52 -14.74
C PRO A 173 -9.34 7.43 -15.49
N VAL A 174 -9.95 6.94 -16.58
CA VAL A 174 -9.32 6.02 -17.53
C VAL A 174 -8.04 6.66 -18.10
N GLY A 175 -6.94 5.94 -18.12
CA GLY A 175 -5.63 6.43 -18.57
C GLY A 175 -4.94 7.35 -17.56
N GLY A 176 -5.45 7.45 -16.32
CA GLY A 176 -4.79 8.22 -15.27
C GLY A 176 -3.69 7.42 -14.56
N MET A 177 -3.01 8.07 -13.62
CA MET A 177 -1.81 7.56 -12.95
C MET A 177 -2.03 7.45 -11.44
N ILE A 178 -1.53 6.36 -10.86
CA ILE A 178 -1.49 6.11 -9.42
C ILE A 178 -0.07 5.76 -9.04
N ASN A 179 0.50 6.48 -8.07
CA ASN A 179 1.84 6.21 -7.52
C ASN A 179 1.71 5.80 -6.05
N ILE A 180 2.27 4.66 -5.71
CA ILE A 180 2.38 4.15 -4.34
C ILE A 180 3.86 4.21 -3.98
N ARG A 181 4.22 5.00 -2.96
CA ARG A 181 5.59 5.11 -2.50
C ARG A 181 5.72 4.68 -1.05
N VAL A 182 6.70 3.81 -0.79
CA VAL A 182 7.09 3.43 0.56
C VAL A 182 8.46 4.01 0.84
N SER A 183 8.55 4.78 1.92
CA SER A 183 9.82 5.37 2.33
C SER A 183 10.09 5.13 3.81
N GLU A 184 11.38 5.06 4.16
CA GLU A 184 11.82 4.86 5.53
C GLU A 184 12.58 6.10 6.00
N LYS A 185 12.33 6.50 7.27
CA LYS A 185 13.06 7.56 7.94
C LYS A 185 13.55 7.08 9.30
N PRO A 186 14.70 7.59 9.77
CA PRO A 186 15.18 7.28 11.13
C PRO A 186 14.15 7.68 12.18
N CYS A 187 13.88 6.77 13.12
CA CYS A 187 13.09 7.04 14.31
C CYS A 187 13.97 7.48 15.48
N ARG A 188 13.43 8.32 16.39
CA ARG A 188 14.15 8.71 17.61
C ARG A 188 14.24 7.57 18.64
N ARG A 189 13.34 6.59 18.53
CA ARG A 189 13.27 5.44 19.42
C ARG A 189 14.21 4.35 18.93
N GLU A 190 15.12 3.89 19.77
CA GLU A 190 16.05 2.81 19.43
C GLU A 190 15.30 1.50 19.13
N GLY A 191 15.69 0.78 18.09
CA GLY A 191 15.01 -0.43 17.62
C GLY A 191 13.72 -0.17 16.84
N TYR A 192 13.42 1.11 16.50
CA TYR A 192 12.26 1.50 15.69
C TYR A 192 12.68 2.25 14.45
N THR A 193 11.87 2.13 13.42
CA THR A 193 11.97 2.92 12.20
C THR A 193 10.63 3.58 11.88
N THR A 194 10.65 4.69 11.16
CA THR A 194 9.44 5.36 10.67
C THR A 194 9.20 4.97 9.22
N VAL A 195 8.14 4.20 8.96
CA VAL A 195 7.73 3.81 7.62
C VAL A 195 6.60 4.73 7.16
N ILE A 196 6.74 5.26 5.96
CA ILE A 196 5.80 6.20 5.35
C ILE A 196 5.27 5.56 4.07
N PHE A 197 3.94 5.39 4.00
CA PHE A 197 3.24 4.96 2.79
C PHE A 197 2.53 6.18 2.19
N SER A 198 2.91 6.57 0.98
CA SER A 198 2.22 7.60 0.20
C SER A 198 1.49 6.94 -0.97
N VAL A 199 0.23 7.29 -1.15
CA VAL A 199 -0.58 6.90 -2.31
C VAL A 199 -1.07 8.17 -2.97
N LYS A 200 -0.55 8.44 -4.15
CA LYS A 200 -0.83 9.63 -4.94
C LYS A 200 -1.52 9.26 -6.24
N ASP A 201 -2.60 9.96 -6.55
CA ASP A 201 -3.32 9.84 -7.81
C ASP A 201 -3.44 11.20 -8.53
N ASN A 202 -3.67 11.19 -9.83
CA ASN A 202 -3.99 12.35 -10.64
C ASN A 202 -5.48 12.42 -10.99
N GLY A 203 -6.33 11.95 -10.08
CA GLY A 203 -7.77 11.89 -10.23
C GLY A 203 -8.48 13.24 -10.08
N ILE A 204 -9.78 13.17 -9.78
CA ILE A 204 -10.64 14.37 -9.68
C ILE A 204 -10.26 15.32 -8.53
N GLY A 205 -9.52 14.82 -7.52
CA GLY A 205 -9.20 15.57 -6.31
C GLY A 205 -10.42 15.85 -5.42
N MET A 206 -10.21 16.61 -4.36
CA MET A 206 -11.20 16.97 -3.35
C MET A 206 -11.16 18.47 -3.05
N SER A 207 -12.31 19.04 -2.64
CA SER A 207 -12.37 20.42 -2.15
C SER A 207 -11.67 20.58 -0.79
N PRO A 208 -11.14 21.78 -0.47
CA PRO A 208 -10.52 22.02 0.83
C PRO A 208 -11.47 21.80 2.01
N GLU A 209 -12.78 22.02 1.79
CA GLU A 209 -13.83 21.78 2.79
C GLU A 209 -13.98 20.28 3.06
N PHE A 210 -14.00 19.47 2.01
CA PHE A 210 -14.15 18.00 2.14
C PHE A 210 -12.88 17.36 2.69
N CYS A 211 -11.69 17.82 2.35
CA CYS A 211 -10.43 17.35 2.93
C CYS A 211 -10.44 17.36 4.48
N LYS A 212 -11.12 18.32 5.10
CA LYS A 212 -11.24 18.40 6.56
C LYS A 212 -12.18 17.35 7.15
N GLN A 213 -13.06 16.77 6.34
CA GLN A 213 -14.10 15.84 6.74
C GLN A 213 -13.93 14.45 6.13
N VAL A 214 -12.89 14.21 5.32
CA VAL A 214 -12.69 12.95 4.59
C VAL A 214 -12.56 11.74 5.53
N PHE A 215 -12.10 11.95 6.76
CA PHE A 215 -11.98 10.94 7.80
C PHE A 215 -13.22 10.84 8.72
N ASP A 216 -14.20 11.71 8.55
CA ASP A 216 -15.45 11.62 9.30
C ASP A 216 -16.29 10.49 8.75
N SER A 217 -16.95 9.73 9.63
CA SER A 217 -17.80 8.62 9.24
C SER A 217 -18.94 9.12 8.34
N PHE A 218 -19.17 8.43 7.21
CA PHE A 218 -20.23 8.70 6.23
C PHE A 218 -20.06 9.99 5.39
N SER A 219 -18.92 10.65 5.48
CA SER A 219 -18.63 11.82 4.66
C SER A 219 -18.47 11.43 3.20
N ARG A 220 -19.14 12.17 2.31
CA ARG A 220 -19.09 12.03 0.84
C ARG A 220 -19.16 13.42 0.22
N GLU A 221 -18.28 13.72 -0.72
CA GLU A 221 -18.27 15.01 -1.41
C GLU A 221 -19.37 15.08 -2.48
N HIS A 222 -19.66 13.96 -3.16
CA HIS A 222 -20.65 13.88 -4.22
C HIS A 222 -21.72 12.83 -3.90
N THR A 223 -22.96 13.13 -4.15
CA THR A 223 -24.05 12.15 -4.09
C THR A 223 -23.98 11.20 -5.29
N VAL A 224 -24.30 9.94 -5.08
CA VAL A 224 -24.27 8.84 -6.07
C VAL A 224 -24.98 9.21 -7.40
N THR A 225 -25.89 10.18 -7.37
CA THR A 225 -26.69 10.62 -8.52
C THR A 225 -25.89 11.37 -9.60
N GLU A 226 -24.75 11.98 -9.29
CA GLU A 226 -24.04 12.80 -10.27
C GLU A 226 -22.97 12.04 -11.08
N ASN A 227 -22.29 11.03 -10.51
CA ASN A 227 -21.19 10.34 -11.19
C ASN A 227 -21.25 8.80 -11.19
N GLY A 228 -22.31 8.18 -10.66
CA GLY A 228 -22.43 6.71 -10.60
C GLY A 228 -21.41 5.99 -9.69
N ILE A 229 -20.57 6.76 -8.97
CA ILE A 229 -19.47 6.25 -8.15
C ILE A 229 -19.92 6.13 -6.70
N GLY A 230 -20.50 4.98 -6.33
CA GLY A 230 -20.99 4.68 -4.98
C GLY A 230 -19.85 4.34 -3.99
N GLY A 231 -20.11 4.51 -2.68
CA GLY A 231 -19.21 4.09 -1.59
C GLY A 231 -19.88 4.28 -0.24
N THR A 232 -19.46 3.57 0.80
CA THR A 232 -20.03 3.60 2.15
C THR A 232 -19.80 4.91 2.90
N GLY A 233 -18.71 5.60 2.59
CA GLY A 233 -18.18 6.71 3.39
C GLY A 233 -17.59 6.26 4.73
N LEU A 234 -17.43 4.94 4.93
CA LEU A 234 -16.80 4.37 6.13
C LEU A 234 -15.32 4.05 5.95
N GLY A 235 -14.89 3.72 4.73
CA GLY A 235 -13.55 3.22 4.49
C GLY A 235 -12.45 4.15 5.03
N MET A 236 -12.54 5.46 4.81
CA MET A 236 -11.53 6.42 5.31
C MET A 236 -11.61 6.64 6.83
N ALA A 237 -12.79 6.59 7.43
CA ALA A 237 -12.96 6.63 8.88
C ALA A 237 -12.36 5.37 9.55
N ILE A 238 -12.62 4.19 8.99
CA ILE A 238 -12.01 2.92 9.43
C ILE A 238 -10.48 3.01 9.30
N THR A 239 -9.99 3.49 8.16
CA THR A 239 -8.55 3.69 7.91
C THR A 239 -7.91 4.58 8.97
N LYS A 240 -8.50 5.73 9.28
CA LYS A 240 -8.02 6.65 10.32
C LYS A 240 -7.97 5.98 11.68
N ASN A 241 -9.05 5.29 12.09
CA ASN A 241 -9.12 4.61 13.38
C ASN A 241 -8.07 3.49 13.48
N ILE A 242 -7.87 2.69 12.44
CA ILE A 242 -6.84 1.63 12.42
C ILE A 242 -5.44 2.25 12.57
N VAL A 243 -5.12 3.31 11.80
CA VAL A 243 -3.84 4.01 11.87
C VAL A 243 -3.61 4.58 13.28
N ASP A 244 -4.63 5.19 13.90
CA ASP A 244 -4.55 5.71 15.27
C ASP A 244 -4.33 4.60 16.31
N MET A 245 -5.01 3.45 16.16
CA MET A 245 -4.78 2.28 17.02
C MET A 245 -3.36 1.69 16.88
N MET A 246 -2.76 1.82 15.70
CA MET A 246 -1.36 1.43 15.44
C MET A 246 -0.36 2.49 15.92
N GLY A 247 -0.82 3.58 16.50
CA GLY A 247 0.04 4.68 16.99
C GLY A 247 0.61 5.57 15.88
N GLY A 248 0.05 5.49 14.67
CA GLY A 248 0.48 6.26 13.51
C GLY A 248 -0.31 7.55 13.27
N THR A 249 -0.03 8.16 12.13
CA THR A 249 -0.77 9.32 11.62
C THR A 249 -1.11 9.14 10.14
N ILE A 250 -2.27 9.65 9.73
CA ILE A 250 -2.66 9.73 8.32
C ILE A 250 -2.94 11.18 7.97
N GLN A 251 -2.45 11.60 6.81
CA GLN A 251 -2.60 12.93 6.26
C GLN A 251 -3.16 12.85 4.84
N VAL A 252 -3.78 13.93 4.37
CA VAL A 252 -4.29 14.05 3.01
C VAL A 252 -3.94 15.41 2.44
N GLU A 253 -3.45 15.41 1.20
CA GLU A 253 -3.23 16.57 0.38
C GLU A 253 -4.02 16.40 -0.92
N SER A 254 -4.89 17.35 -1.27
CA SER A 254 -5.73 17.22 -2.46
C SER A 254 -6.12 18.59 -3.01
N GLU A 255 -6.22 18.65 -4.33
CA GLU A 255 -6.70 19.83 -5.08
C GLU A 255 -7.61 19.35 -6.20
N VAL A 256 -8.78 20.00 -6.34
CA VAL A 256 -9.76 19.64 -7.38
C VAL A 256 -9.12 19.71 -8.78
N GLY A 257 -9.23 18.63 -9.53
CA GLY A 257 -8.67 18.48 -10.88
C GLY A 257 -7.17 18.18 -10.95
N ARG A 258 -6.48 18.06 -9.79
CA ARG A 258 -5.06 17.69 -9.73
C ARG A 258 -4.81 16.33 -9.09
N GLY A 259 -5.79 15.81 -8.35
CA GLY A 259 -5.70 14.51 -7.68
C GLY A 259 -5.53 14.61 -6.19
N THR A 260 -5.19 13.49 -5.58
CA THR A 260 -5.09 13.32 -4.12
C THR A 260 -3.82 12.57 -3.76
N GLU A 261 -3.22 12.94 -2.63
CA GLU A 261 -2.15 12.20 -1.98
C GLU A 261 -2.53 11.89 -0.53
N PHE A 262 -2.61 10.60 -0.19
CA PHE A 262 -2.75 10.14 1.18
C PHE A 262 -1.40 9.67 1.70
N ILE A 263 -1.03 10.11 2.91
CA ILE A 263 0.24 9.81 3.54
C ILE A 263 -0.03 9.15 4.90
N VAL A 264 0.37 7.89 5.04
CA VAL A 264 0.30 7.11 6.29
C VAL A 264 1.69 7.00 6.88
N ILE A 265 1.86 7.40 8.14
CA ILE A 265 3.15 7.40 8.85
C ILE A 265 3.01 6.49 10.06
N LEU A 266 3.87 5.47 10.15
CA LEU A 266 3.86 4.46 11.20
C LEU A 266 5.26 4.32 11.80
N GLU A 267 5.36 4.31 13.13
CA GLU A 267 6.58 3.93 13.84
C GLU A 267 6.54 2.41 14.09
N CYS A 268 7.41 1.68 13.41
CA CYS A 268 7.46 0.22 13.45
C CYS A 268 8.70 -0.24 14.21
N GLU A 269 8.54 -1.25 15.07
CA GLU A 269 9.67 -1.95 15.64
C GLU A 269 10.36 -2.78 14.55
N THR A 270 11.68 -2.72 14.49
CA THR A 270 12.46 -3.52 13.54
C THR A 270 12.67 -4.92 14.12
N SER A 271 12.61 -5.96 13.28
CA SER A 271 12.78 -7.36 13.73
C SER A 271 14.18 -7.68 14.30
N GLY A 272 15.09 -6.71 14.27
CA GLY A 272 16.49 -6.90 14.63
C GLY A 272 17.27 -7.74 13.58
N VAL A 273 16.58 -8.36 12.67
CA VAL A 273 17.16 -8.98 11.48
C VAL A 273 17.31 -7.88 10.44
N THR A 274 18.37 -7.12 10.52
CA THR A 274 18.80 -6.32 9.36
C THR A 274 19.07 -7.30 8.22
N VAL A 275 18.49 -7.06 7.05
CA VAL A 275 18.95 -7.73 5.81
C VAL A 275 20.47 -7.73 5.89
N LYS A 276 21.07 -8.93 5.88
CA LYS A 276 22.53 -9.05 6.06
C LYS A 276 23.19 -8.12 5.05
N ARG A 277 23.71 -7.00 5.54
CA ARG A 277 24.49 -6.00 4.76
C ARG A 277 25.87 -6.54 4.43
N GLU A 278 25.99 -7.88 4.41
CA GLU A 278 27.24 -8.52 4.06
C GLU A 278 27.58 -8.20 2.61
N PRO A 279 28.74 -7.65 2.34
CA PRO A 279 29.17 -7.40 0.99
C PRO A 279 29.18 -8.72 0.21
N ILE A 280 28.85 -8.64 -1.08
CA ILE A 280 29.05 -9.76 -1.99
C ILE A 280 30.55 -9.75 -2.33
N PRO A 281 31.35 -10.75 -1.91
CA PRO A 281 32.80 -10.68 -1.97
C PRO A 281 33.34 -10.35 -3.35
N GLU A 282 32.72 -10.90 -4.41
CA GLU A 282 33.13 -10.70 -5.81
C GLU A 282 32.78 -9.29 -6.34
N LEU A 283 31.84 -8.60 -5.70
CA LEU A 283 31.38 -7.28 -6.12
C LEU A 283 31.85 -6.14 -5.22
N LYS A 284 32.60 -6.47 -4.17
CA LYS A 284 33.16 -5.46 -3.25
C LYS A 284 34.01 -4.45 -3.98
N GLY A 285 33.65 -3.16 -3.89
CA GLY A 285 34.33 -2.05 -4.59
C GLY A 285 34.09 -2.01 -6.10
N ALA A 286 33.32 -2.94 -6.65
CA ALA A 286 32.96 -2.94 -8.06
C ALA A 286 32.04 -1.75 -8.40
N ARG A 287 32.15 -1.28 -9.65
CA ARG A 287 31.32 -0.18 -10.17
C ARG A 287 30.03 -0.73 -10.78
N ALA A 288 28.92 -0.07 -10.48
CA ALA A 288 27.63 -0.30 -11.13
C ALA A 288 27.15 0.96 -11.84
N LEU A 289 26.35 0.79 -12.91
CA LEU A 289 25.64 1.88 -13.57
C LEU A 289 24.13 1.66 -13.42
N VAL A 290 23.44 2.64 -12.83
CA VAL A 290 21.99 2.66 -12.68
C VAL A 290 21.40 3.61 -13.72
N VAL A 291 20.36 3.15 -14.41
CA VAL A 291 19.72 3.89 -15.52
C VAL A 291 18.21 3.81 -15.33
N ASP A 292 17.58 4.94 -15.03
CA ASP A 292 16.12 5.05 -14.81
C ASP A 292 15.74 6.50 -15.11
N ASP A 293 14.62 6.77 -15.76
CA ASP A 293 14.19 8.13 -16.08
C ASP A 293 13.79 8.95 -14.85
N ASP A 294 13.53 8.29 -13.72
CA ASP A 294 13.36 8.93 -12.41
C ASP A 294 14.67 9.02 -11.62
N ALA A 295 15.13 10.25 -11.39
CA ALA A 295 16.34 10.52 -10.63
C ALA A 295 16.27 10.05 -9.16
N GLU A 296 15.09 10.06 -8.54
CA GLU A 296 14.91 9.59 -7.16
C GLU A 296 15.10 8.07 -7.08
N THR A 297 14.56 7.32 -8.04
CA THR A 297 14.80 5.88 -8.19
C THR A 297 16.27 5.59 -8.40
N CYS A 298 16.94 6.31 -9.29
CA CYS A 298 18.40 6.18 -9.51
C CYS A 298 19.19 6.37 -8.21
N MET A 299 18.87 7.39 -7.44
CA MET A 299 19.56 7.68 -6.18
C MET A 299 19.31 6.60 -5.13
N SER A 300 18.06 6.09 -5.02
CA SER A 300 17.69 5.03 -4.10
C SER A 300 18.43 3.73 -4.40
N VAL A 301 18.41 3.29 -5.66
CA VAL A 301 19.12 2.08 -6.11
C VAL A 301 20.64 2.23 -5.91
N SER A 302 21.19 3.41 -6.22
CA SER A 302 22.62 3.69 -5.98
C SER A 302 23.00 3.61 -4.52
N LYS A 303 22.10 4.00 -3.62
CA LYS A 303 22.30 3.90 -2.17
C LYS A 303 22.25 2.43 -1.71
N MET A 304 21.31 1.63 -2.22
CA MET A 304 21.25 0.19 -1.96
C MET A 304 22.55 -0.52 -2.39
N LEU A 305 23.10 -0.18 -3.56
CA LEU A 305 24.37 -0.74 -4.02
C LEU A 305 25.56 -0.38 -3.11
N ARG A 306 25.57 0.83 -2.55
CA ARG A 306 26.60 1.24 -1.58
C ARG A 306 26.49 0.48 -0.25
N GLU A 307 25.28 0.12 0.18
CA GLU A 307 25.08 -0.72 1.39
C GLU A 307 25.74 -2.11 1.26
N ILE A 308 25.89 -2.62 0.03
CA ILE A 308 26.61 -3.87 -0.26
C ILE A 308 28.07 -3.64 -0.71
N GLU A 309 28.61 -2.48 -0.38
CA GLU A 309 30.00 -2.06 -0.66
C GLU A 309 30.37 -1.96 -2.15
N MET A 310 29.41 -1.71 -3.03
CA MET A 310 29.64 -1.34 -4.42
C MET A 310 29.74 0.18 -4.59
N THR A 311 30.34 0.64 -5.68
CA THR A 311 30.26 2.04 -6.12
C THR A 311 29.25 2.16 -7.25
N ALA A 312 28.37 3.16 -7.19
CA ALA A 312 27.31 3.32 -8.18
C ALA A 312 27.33 4.72 -8.79
N ASP A 313 27.38 4.74 -10.12
CA ASP A 313 27.09 5.90 -10.95
C ASP A 313 25.66 5.76 -11.48
N TRP A 314 25.01 6.87 -11.82
CA TRP A 314 23.66 6.82 -12.38
C TRP A 314 23.42 7.87 -13.46
N THR A 315 22.43 7.61 -14.32
CA THR A 315 21.94 8.54 -15.34
C THR A 315 20.46 8.33 -15.60
N THR A 316 19.77 9.38 -16.03
CA THR A 316 18.35 9.33 -16.38
C THR A 316 18.08 9.13 -17.88
N SER A 317 19.10 8.68 -18.64
CA SER A 317 19.02 8.54 -20.10
C SER A 317 19.72 7.27 -20.56
N GLY A 318 18.98 6.43 -21.33
CA GLY A 318 19.55 5.23 -21.95
C GLY A 318 20.67 5.57 -22.94
N LYS A 319 20.55 6.69 -23.67
CA LYS A 319 21.61 7.15 -24.60
C LYS A 319 22.89 7.53 -23.85
N GLU A 320 22.74 8.25 -22.74
CA GLU A 320 23.90 8.60 -21.90
C GLU A 320 24.53 7.37 -21.27
N ALA A 321 23.72 6.39 -20.85
CA ALA A 321 24.21 5.12 -20.31
C ALA A 321 25.14 4.40 -21.30
N VAL A 322 24.77 4.34 -22.57
CA VAL A 322 25.62 3.74 -23.62
C VAL A 322 26.95 4.51 -23.79
N LEU A 323 26.92 5.84 -23.72
CA LEU A 323 28.14 6.67 -23.81
C LEU A 323 29.04 6.42 -22.59
N ARG A 324 28.49 6.44 -21.38
CA ARG A 324 29.26 6.17 -20.15
C ARG A 324 29.85 4.75 -20.12
N ALA A 325 29.10 3.75 -20.61
CA ALA A 325 29.61 2.38 -20.72
C ALA A 325 30.81 2.31 -21.67
N ARG A 326 30.75 3.01 -22.80
CA ARG A 326 31.87 3.08 -23.77
C ARG A 326 33.09 3.79 -23.18
N GLU A 327 32.91 4.96 -22.57
CA GLU A 327 33.98 5.70 -21.93
C GLU A 327 34.68 4.89 -20.83
N ALA A 328 33.88 4.21 -19.99
CA ALA A 328 34.38 3.35 -18.93
C ALA A 328 35.19 2.16 -19.50
N TYR A 329 34.72 1.56 -20.61
CA TYR A 329 35.43 0.48 -21.30
C TYR A 329 36.77 0.95 -21.87
N GLU A 330 36.78 2.09 -22.57
CA GLU A 330 38.01 2.67 -23.17
C GLU A 330 39.06 3.07 -22.10
N GLN A 331 38.59 3.41 -20.88
CA GLN A 331 39.47 3.78 -19.76
C GLN A 331 39.90 2.60 -18.89
N ASN A 332 39.50 1.37 -19.20
CA ASN A 332 39.69 0.18 -18.36
C ASN A 332 39.04 0.34 -16.94
N GLN A 333 37.97 1.09 -16.85
CA GLN A 333 37.17 1.33 -15.61
C GLN A 333 35.74 0.83 -15.77
N GLU A 334 35.58 -0.37 -16.30
CA GLU A 334 34.32 -0.95 -16.67
C GLU A 334 33.33 -1.07 -15.48
N PHE A 335 32.05 -0.87 -15.77
CA PHE A 335 31.01 -1.24 -14.84
C PHE A 335 30.86 -2.75 -14.83
N LYS A 336 30.80 -3.32 -13.61
CA LYS A 336 30.62 -4.76 -13.41
C LYS A 336 29.14 -5.17 -13.36
N VAL A 337 28.24 -4.21 -13.13
CA VAL A 337 26.77 -4.43 -13.06
C VAL A 337 26.10 -3.25 -13.73
N TYR A 338 25.05 -3.55 -14.49
CA TYR A 338 24.13 -2.56 -15.05
C TYR A 338 22.71 -2.85 -14.54
N ILE A 339 22.03 -1.81 -14.03
CA ILE A 339 20.64 -1.87 -13.59
C ILE A 339 19.88 -0.86 -14.43
N ILE A 340 18.96 -1.31 -15.27
CA ILE A 340 18.36 -0.49 -16.32
C ILE A 340 16.83 -0.59 -16.23
N ASP A 341 16.18 0.56 -16.19
CA ASP A 341 14.71 0.60 -16.29
C ASP A 341 14.23 0.16 -17.67
N TRP A 342 13.11 -0.54 -17.67
CA TRP A 342 12.50 -1.02 -18.90
C TRP A 342 11.97 0.11 -19.78
N LEU A 343 11.19 1.04 -19.19
CA LEU A 343 10.47 2.09 -19.89
C LEU A 343 11.13 3.45 -19.67
N MET A 344 11.92 3.88 -20.64
CA MET A 344 12.51 5.21 -20.64
C MET A 344 12.12 5.97 -21.92
N PRO A 345 11.86 7.28 -21.84
CA PRO A 345 11.30 8.05 -22.96
C PRO A 345 12.28 8.26 -24.12
N ASP A 346 13.59 8.25 -23.86
CA ASP A 346 14.62 8.55 -24.87
C ASP A 346 15.11 7.30 -25.63
N MET A 347 15.19 6.16 -24.92
CA MET A 347 15.60 4.85 -25.44
C MET A 347 15.10 3.78 -24.45
N ASN A 348 14.34 2.81 -24.92
CA ASN A 348 13.84 1.74 -24.04
C ASN A 348 14.99 0.87 -23.50
N GLY A 349 14.70 0.16 -22.39
CA GLY A 349 15.71 -0.64 -21.69
C GLY A 349 16.33 -1.72 -22.57
N ILE A 350 15.56 -2.44 -23.39
CA ILE A 350 16.07 -3.52 -24.26
C ILE A 350 17.05 -2.98 -25.29
N GLU A 351 16.72 -1.88 -25.95
CA GLU A 351 17.62 -1.24 -26.91
C GLU A 351 18.87 -0.71 -26.22
N THR A 352 18.74 -0.18 -25.00
CA THR A 352 19.90 0.24 -24.18
C THR A 352 20.79 -0.95 -23.87
N VAL A 353 20.24 -2.09 -23.48
CA VAL A 353 20.97 -3.34 -23.25
C VAL A 353 21.72 -3.79 -24.50
N ARG A 354 21.05 -3.86 -25.66
CA ARG A 354 21.68 -4.26 -26.94
C ARG A 354 22.90 -3.41 -27.25
N ARG A 355 22.80 -2.09 -27.08
CA ARG A 355 23.91 -1.17 -27.35
C ARG A 355 25.01 -1.28 -26.33
N ILE A 356 24.70 -1.45 -25.06
CA ILE A 356 25.74 -1.68 -24.02
C ILE A 356 26.47 -2.99 -24.30
N ARG A 357 25.76 -4.08 -24.66
CA ARG A 357 26.36 -5.38 -24.99
C ARG A 357 27.34 -5.33 -26.16
N MET A 358 27.07 -4.49 -27.15
CA MET A 358 28.04 -4.27 -28.26
C MET A 358 29.37 -3.66 -27.79
N VAL A 359 29.37 -3.01 -26.62
CA VAL A 359 30.57 -2.36 -26.06
C VAL A 359 31.28 -3.26 -25.08
N VAL A 360 30.54 -3.83 -24.11
CA VAL A 360 31.12 -4.52 -22.94
C VAL A 360 31.11 -6.05 -23.04
N GLY A 361 30.50 -6.60 -24.09
CA GLY A 361 30.41 -8.05 -24.27
C GLY A 361 29.39 -8.73 -23.29
N PRO A 362 29.44 -10.08 -23.15
CA PRO A 362 28.45 -10.83 -22.41
C PRO A 362 28.70 -10.96 -20.90
N GLU A 363 29.91 -10.65 -20.42
CA GLU A 363 30.37 -10.98 -19.07
C GLU A 363 29.64 -10.25 -17.93
N SER A 364 29.38 -8.93 -18.12
CA SER A 364 28.79 -8.12 -17.04
C SER A 364 27.30 -8.39 -16.89
N PRO A 365 26.76 -8.66 -15.67
CA PRO A 365 25.34 -8.77 -15.43
C PRO A 365 24.60 -7.49 -15.81
N ILE A 366 23.53 -7.65 -16.58
CA ILE A 366 22.59 -6.57 -16.91
C ILE A 366 21.21 -6.98 -16.37
N ILE A 367 20.68 -6.19 -15.45
CA ILE A 367 19.42 -6.40 -14.76
C ILE A 367 18.43 -5.37 -15.29
N ILE A 368 17.25 -5.83 -15.69
CA ILE A 368 16.13 -4.95 -16.07
C ILE A 368 15.21 -4.78 -14.87
N LEU A 369 14.92 -3.51 -14.51
CA LEU A 369 13.83 -3.16 -13.59
C LEU A 369 12.54 -2.97 -14.39
N THR A 370 11.44 -3.55 -13.93
CA THR A 370 10.16 -3.43 -14.61
C THR A 370 9.00 -3.29 -13.64
N ALA A 371 8.04 -2.43 -13.99
CA ALA A 371 6.75 -2.32 -13.28
C ALA A 371 5.69 -3.27 -13.86
N TYR A 372 5.95 -3.94 -14.97
CA TYR A 372 5.00 -4.75 -15.73
C TYR A 372 5.39 -6.23 -15.74
N ASP A 373 4.43 -7.09 -16.11
CA ASP A 373 4.70 -8.49 -16.41
C ASP A 373 5.54 -8.58 -17.70
N TRP A 374 6.70 -9.23 -17.62
CA TRP A 374 7.66 -9.35 -18.74
C TRP A 374 7.50 -10.63 -19.54
N SER A 375 6.49 -11.47 -19.24
CA SER A 375 6.31 -12.79 -19.85
C SER A 375 6.27 -12.72 -21.38
N ASP A 376 5.65 -11.66 -21.94
CA ASP A 376 5.51 -11.48 -23.39
C ASP A 376 6.82 -11.06 -24.11
N VAL A 377 7.79 -10.53 -23.36
CA VAL A 377 9.02 -9.96 -23.93
C VAL A 377 10.29 -10.57 -23.33
N GLU A 378 10.14 -11.59 -22.48
CA GLU A 378 11.25 -12.28 -21.85
C GLU A 378 12.23 -12.84 -22.88
N GLN A 379 11.74 -13.42 -23.94
CA GLN A 379 12.57 -14.00 -25.01
C GLN A 379 13.38 -12.90 -25.71
N GLU A 380 12.76 -11.79 -26.10
CA GLU A 380 13.44 -10.68 -26.75
C GLU A 380 14.52 -10.06 -25.86
N ALA A 381 14.24 -9.90 -24.58
CA ALA A 381 15.18 -9.35 -23.64
C ALA A 381 16.37 -10.30 -23.37
N ARG A 382 16.13 -11.61 -23.27
CA ARG A 382 17.20 -12.61 -23.16
C ARG A 382 18.10 -12.62 -24.41
N GLU A 383 17.50 -12.52 -25.60
CA GLU A 383 18.23 -12.40 -26.87
C GLU A 383 19.05 -11.10 -26.92
N ALA A 384 18.56 -10.02 -26.30
CA ALA A 384 19.31 -8.77 -26.15
C ALA A 384 20.47 -8.87 -25.16
N GLY A 385 20.55 -9.92 -24.34
CA GLY A 385 21.60 -10.16 -23.36
C GLY A 385 21.26 -9.71 -21.95
N VAL A 386 19.97 -9.61 -21.60
CA VAL A 386 19.52 -9.38 -20.21
C VAL A 386 19.85 -10.61 -19.38
N THR A 387 20.45 -10.39 -18.20
CA THR A 387 20.84 -11.47 -17.28
C THR A 387 19.71 -11.83 -16.33
N ALA A 388 18.99 -10.82 -15.84
CA ALA A 388 17.89 -11.01 -14.91
C ALA A 388 16.85 -9.88 -15.00
N PHE A 389 15.64 -10.18 -14.52
CA PHE A 389 14.56 -9.21 -14.35
C PHE A 389 14.25 -9.08 -12.86
N VAL A 390 13.95 -7.85 -12.44
CA VAL A 390 13.48 -7.56 -11.09
C VAL A 390 12.26 -6.66 -11.19
N SER A 391 11.21 -6.98 -10.45
CA SER A 391 10.01 -6.17 -10.41
C SER A 391 10.21 -4.92 -9.55
N LYS A 392 9.69 -3.77 -9.99
CA LYS A 392 9.52 -2.63 -9.09
C LYS A 392 8.31 -2.89 -8.16
N PRO A 393 8.39 -2.56 -6.88
CA PRO A 393 9.48 -1.84 -6.20
C PRO A 393 10.69 -2.73 -5.93
N LEU A 394 11.89 -2.18 -6.10
CA LEU A 394 13.14 -2.90 -5.82
C LEU A 394 13.46 -2.84 -4.32
N PHE A 395 13.79 -3.99 -3.75
CA PHE A 395 14.29 -4.12 -2.38
C PHE A 395 15.75 -4.59 -2.36
N LEU A 396 16.44 -4.29 -1.26
CA LEU A 396 17.85 -4.67 -1.11
C LEU A 396 18.04 -6.20 -1.10
N SER A 397 17.10 -6.94 -0.48
CA SER A 397 17.09 -8.40 -0.47
C SER A 397 17.00 -8.98 -1.88
N GLU A 398 16.08 -8.48 -2.71
CA GLU A 398 15.89 -8.91 -4.10
C GLU A 398 17.10 -8.56 -4.96
N LEU A 399 17.62 -7.34 -4.82
CA LEU A 399 18.82 -6.91 -5.52
C LEU A 399 20.01 -7.81 -5.20
N ARG A 400 20.21 -8.14 -3.92
CA ARG A 400 21.26 -9.07 -3.50
C ARG A 400 21.09 -10.45 -4.08
N GLU A 401 19.88 -11.00 -4.04
CA GLU A 401 19.60 -12.34 -4.58
C GLU A 401 19.95 -12.43 -6.07
N VAL A 402 19.62 -11.40 -6.84
CA VAL A 402 19.92 -11.38 -8.28
C VAL A 402 21.41 -11.21 -8.55
N LEU A 403 22.14 -10.47 -7.70
CA LEU A 403 23.57 -10.22 -7.84
C LEU A 403 24.45 -11.39 -7.35
N MET A 404 23.92 -12.30 -6.54
CA MET A 404 24.64 -13.47 -6.05
C MET A 404 24.82 -14.54 -7.12
N SER A 405 25.92 -15.28 -7.05
CA SER A 405 26.12 -16.48 -7.88
C SER A 405 25.12 -17.59 -7.53
N PRO A 406 24.83 -18.52 -8.46
CA PRO A 406 23.95 -19.67 -8.16
C PRO A 406 24.42 -20.49 -6.95
N GLU A 407 25.70 -20.67 -6.76
CA GLU A 407 26.31 -21.41 -5.64
C GLU A 407 26.08 -20.70 -4.30
N GLN A 408 26.17 -19.38 -4.28
CA GLN A 408 25.89 -18.57 -3.09
C GLN A 408 24.40 -18.59 -2.72
N ARG A 409 23.50 -18.59 -3.71
CA ARG A 409 22.04 -18.71 -3.48
C ARG A 409 21.69 -20.04 -2.83
N GLU A 410 22.26 -21.18 -3.30
CA GLU A 410 22.04 -22.50 -2.70
C GLU A 410 22.53 -22.57 -1.25
N LEU A 411 23.64 -21.95 -0.91
CA LEU A 411 24.15 -21.92 0.46
C LEU A 411 23.19 -21.21 1.42
N ILE A 412 22.68 -20.03 1.02
CA ILE A 412 21.75 -19.23 1.82
C ILE A 412 20.38 -19.94 1.95
N GLN A 413 19.88 -20.54 0.86
CA GLN A 413 18.63 -21.32 0.92
C GLN A 413 18.74 -22.51 1.86
N ASN A 414 19.87 -23.20 1.86
CA ASN A 414 20.13 -24.32 2.78
C ASN A 414 20.26 -23.87 4.24
N GLU A 415 20.84 -22.71 4.51
CA GLU A 415 20.89 -22.13 5.86
C GLU A 415 19.50 -21.69 6.34
N ASN A 416 18.73 -21.00 5.51
CA ASN A 416 17.37 -20.58 5.83
C ASN A 416 16.42 -21.77 6.05
N GLN A 417 16.55 -22.85 5.25
CA GLN A 417 15.80 -24.09 5.47
C GLN A 417 16.17 -24.75 6.80
N LYS A 418 17.43 -24.73 7.21
CA LYS A 418 17.87 -25.24 8.51
C LYS A 418 17.31 -24.43 9.68
N ILE A 419 17.27 -23.10 9.55
CA ILE A 419 16.69 -22.18 10.55
C ILE A 419 15.18 -22.39 10.64
N GLN A 420 14.48 -22.49 9.51
CA GLN A 420 13.04 -22.78 9.48
C GLN A 420 12.70 -24.18 10.00
N ALA A 421 13.50 -25.18 9.68
CA ALA A 421 13.33 -26.54 10.21
C ALA A 421 13.57 -26.61 11.73
N ALA A 422 14.46 -25.79 12.27
CA ALA A 422 14.70 -25.68 13.71
C ALA A 422 13.56 -24.95 14.46
N SER A 423 12.82 -24.07 13.76
CA SER A 423 11.69 -23.33 14.33
C SER A 423 10.32 -24.00 14.09
N GLN A 424 10.23 -25.00 13.21
CA GLN A 424 8.99 -25.74 12.97
C GLN A 424 8.68 -26.71 14.12
N THR A 425 7.65 -26.37 14.88
CA THR A 425 7.04 -27.32 15.82
C THR A 425 6.43 -28.48 15.04
N SER A 426 6.99 -29.66 15.10
CA SER A 426 6.45 -30.84 14.43
C SER A 426 5.10 -31.25 15.02
N TYR A 427 4.07 -31.22 14.19
CA TYR A 427 2.73 -31.73 14.53
C TYR A 427 2.55 -33.20 14.15
N ALA A 428 3.61 -33.88 13.76
CA ALA A 428 3.56 -35.30 13.42
C ALA A 428 2.97 -36.12 14.57
N GLY A 429 1.94 -36.92 14.27
CA GLY A 429 1.23 -37.75 15.26
C GLY A 429 0.15 -37.04 16.09
N LYS A 430 -0.07 -35.72 15.91
CA LYS A 430 -1.20 -35.02 16.54
C LYS A 430 -2.46 -35.18 15.70
N LYS A 431 -3.59 -35.35 16.38
CA LYS A 431 -4.90 -35.44 15.73
C LYS A 431 -5.59 -34.05 15.82
N VAL A 432 -6.07 -33.57 14.70
CA VAL A 432 -6.86 -32.35 14.62
C VAL A 432 -8.33 -32.77 14.47
N LEU A 433 -9.20 -32.25 15.33
CA LEU A 433 -10.64 -32.36 15.18
C LEU A 433 -11.15 -31.08 14.51
N LEU A 434 -11.64 -31.21 13.28
CA LEU A 434 -12.36 -30.14 12.59
C LEU A 434 -13.86 -30.30 12.91
N VAL A 435 -14.44 -29.25 13.51
CA VAL A 435 -15.90 -29.16 13.79
C VAL A 435 -16.43 -27.99 12.99
N GLU A 436 -17.27 -28.26 12.00
CA GLU A 436 -17.87 -27.29 11.11
C GLU A 436 -19.34 -27.65 10.90
N ASP A 437 -20.25 -26.73 11.14
CA ASP A 437 -21.68 -26.93 11.01
C ASP A 437 -22.20 -26.63 9.59
N ASN A 438 -21.42 -25.95 8.76
CA ASN A 438 -21.75 -25.63 7.37
C ASN A 438 -21.06 -26.60 6.41
N GLU A 439 -21.86 -27.32 5.60
CA GLU A 439 -21.34 -28.31 4.63
C GLU A 439 -20.41 -27.67 3.56
N LEU A 440 -20.67 -26.41 3.17
CA LEU A 440 -19.84 -25.69 2.19
C LEU A 440 -18.43 -25.35 2.72
N ASN A 441 -18.25 -25.28 4.03
CA ASN A 441 -16.94 -24.98 4.62
C ASN A 441 -16.13 -26.26 4.92
N ARG A 442 -16.70 -27.46 4.67
CA ARG A 442 -16.01 -28.75 4.86
C ARG A 442 -15.17 -29.21 3.66
N GLU A 443 -15.42 -28.62 2.50
CA GLU A 443 -14.67 -28.85 1.27
C GLU A 443 -13.44 -27.92 1.19
#